data_f1a6b023d9ff397f273458e6dafdb352
#
_entry.id   f1a6b023d9ff397f273458e6dafdb352
#
_cell.length_a   1.000
_cell.length_b   1.000
_cell.length_c   1.000
_cell.angle_alpha   90.00
_cell.angle_beta   90.00
_cell.angle_gamma   90.00
#
_symmetry.space_group_name_H-M   'P 1'
#
loop_
_entity.id
_entity.type
_entity.pdbx_description
1 polymer ?
#
loop_
_entity_poly.entity_id
_entity_poly.type
_entity_poly.pdbx_seq_one_letter_code
_entity_poly.pdbx_strand_id
1 'polypeptide(L)'
;SLKVIHSAALERLETHHLSQPPVGPPKAFRVGVPAFDLFPFEVWAKLNGAFWRRPDLEQLCYGDPAGDARLRGLIAAYLRSSRGMQCTAEQIVITSGAQQAISLCAQLLVAPGDGVAVENPGYRAAGHAFALAGACLHGVPVDEEGIDCGVLNTLADCRLAYVTPSHQYPLGVVMSLARRLELLAWAERTGGWIIEDDYDGEYRY
;
A
#
# COMPACT_ATOMS: atom_id res chain seq x y z
N SER A 1 -39.38 -14.24 -4.90
CA SER A 1 -37.99 -13.80 -5.17
C SER A 1 -37.45 -13.09 -3.93
N LEU A 2 -36.38 -13.61 -3.37
CA LEU A 2 -35.63 -12.93 -2.29
C LEU A 2 -35.11 -11.60 -2.87
N LYS A 3 -35.53 -10.48 -2.29
CA LYS A 3 -34.94 -9.17 -2.58
C LYS A 3 -33.58 -9.13 -1.90
N VAL A 4 -32.49 -9.20 -2.68
CA VAL A 4 -31.16 -8.97 -2.16
C VAL A 4 -31.07 -7.47 -1.84
N ILE A 5 -30.89 -7.14 -0.57
CA ILE A 5 -30.62 -5.75 -0.13
C ILE A 5 -29.11 -5.57 -0.21
N HIS A 6 -28.66 -4.76 -1.16
CA HIS A 6 -27.25 -4.38 -1.27
C HIS A 6 -26.89 -3.44 -0.13
N SER A 7 -25.70 -3.63 0.45
CA SER A 7 -25.16 -2.68 1.42
C SER A 7 -24.71 -1.41 0.72
N ALA A 8 -24.74 -0.26 1.41
CA ALA A 8 -24.18 0.99 0.89
C ALA A 8 -22.70 0.88 0.48
N ALA A 9 -21.96 -0.08 1.04
CA ALA A 9 -20.58 -0.38 0.62
C ALA A 9 -20.55 -1.04 -0.76
N LEU A 10 -21.49 -1.95 -1.06
CA LEU A 10 -21.57 -2.59 -2.37
C LEU A 10 -21.97 -1.59 -3.45
N GLU A 11 -22.93 -0.69 -3.16
CA GLU A 11 -23.33 0.38 -4.08
C GLU A 11 -22.15 1.31 -4.42
N ARG A 12 -21.30 1.63 -3.44
CA ARG A 12 -20.05 2.41 -3.69
C ARG A 12 -19.07 1.68 -4.61
N LEU A 13 -18.97 0.34 -4.51
CA LEU A 13 -18.10 -0.45 -5.40
C LEU A 13 -18.63 -0.52 -6.82
N GLU A 14 -19.93 -0.58 -7.03
CA GLU A 14 -20.53 -0.66 -8.37
C GLU A 14 -20.24 0.60 -9.21
N THR A 15 -20.02 1.74 -8.55
CA THR A 15 -19.58 2.99 -9.24
C THR A 15 -18.11 2.97 -9.65
N HIS A 16 -17.31 2.04 -9.11
CA HIS A 16 -15.88 1.90 -9.39
C HIS A 16 -15.64 0.61 -10.19
N HIS A 17 -15.39 0.74 -11.49
CA HIS A 17 -15.06 -0.42 -12.33
C HIS A 17 -13.77 -1.08 -11.85
N LEU A 18 -13.89 -2.29 -11.28
CA LEU A 18 -12.74 -3.14 -10.93
C LEU A 18 -12.08 -3.59 -12.23
N SER A 19 -10.88 -3.10 -12.51
CA SER A 19 -10.09 -3.63 -13.62
C SER A 19 -9.62 -5.03 -13.26
N GLN A 20 -9.98 -6.02 -14.09
CA GLN A 20 -9.43 -7.35 -13.94
C GLN A 20 -7.93 -7.32 -14.24
N PRO A 21 -7.11 -8.03 -13.44
CA PRO A 21 -5.69 -8.15 -13.76
C PRO A 21 -5.54 -8.81 -15.14
N PRO A 22 -4.60 -8.36 -15.95
CA PRO A 22 -4.39 -8.93 -17.27
C PRO A 22 -4.00 -10.40 -17.18
N VAL A 23 -4.71 -11.29 -17.88
CA VAL A 23 -4.47 -12.73 -17.93
C VAL A 23 -3.45 -13.06 -19.03
N GLY A 24 -2.62 -14.09 -18.80
CA GLY A 24 -1.69 -14.64 -19.79
C GLY A 24 -0.20 -14.47 -19.40
N PRO A 25 0.73 -14.95 -20.23
CA PRO A 25 2.16 -14.93 -19.93
C PRO A 25 2.70 -13.49 -19.84
N PRO A 26 3.82 -13.29 -19.12
CA PRO A 26 4.49 -12.00 -19.08
C PRO A 26 4.81 -11.51 -20.50
N LYS A 27 4.54 -10.24 -20.75
CA LYS A 27 4.88 -9.55 -22.01
C LYS A 27 5.61 -8.26 -21.68
N ALA A 28 6.46 -7.80 -22.59
CA ALA A 28 7.11 -6.50 -22.45
C ALA A 28 6.07 -5.40 -22.18
N PHE A 29 6.41 -4.45 -21.33
CA PHE A 29 5.56 -3.30 -20.91
C PHE A 29 4.28 -3.68 -20.16
N ARG A 30 4.20 -4.91 -19.64
CA ARG A 30 3.09 -5.32 -18.78
C ARG A 30 3.36 -4.88 -17.34
N VAL A 31 2.71 -3.81 -16.92
CA VAL A 31 2.83 -3.25 -15.56
C VAL A 31 2.36 -4.26 -14.50
N GLY A 32 3.07 -4.34 -13.38
CA GLY A 32 2.70 -5.19 -12.24
C GLY A 32 2.98 -6.68 -12.39
N VAL A 33 3.77 -7.08 -13.41
CA VAL A 33 4.21 -8.46 -13.59
C VAL A 33 5.72 -8.54 -13.41
N PRO A 34 6.22 -9.20 -12.34
CA PRO A 34 7.64 -9.35 -12.12
C PRO A 34 8.30 -10.35 -13.09
N ALA A 35 9.63 -10.34 -13.14
CA ALA A 35 10.44 -11.29 -13.92
C ALA A 35 10.45 -12.66 -13.22
N PHE A 36 9.42 -13.48 -13.42
CA PHE A 36 9.28 -14.78 -12.77
C PHE A 36 10.40 -15.76 -13.11
N ASP A 37 11.01 -15.62 -14.27
CA ASP A 37 12.15 -16.42 -14.74
C ASP A 37 13.43 -16.18 -13.92
N LEU A 38 13.54 -15.02 -13.27
CA LEU A 38 14.65 -14.67 -12.38
C LEU A 38 14.43 -15.05 -10.92
N PHE A 39 13.22 -15.51 -10.56
CA PHE A 39 12.93 -15.89 -9.19
C PHE A 39 13.69 -17.15 -8.79
N PRO A 40 14.41 -17.18 -7.66
CA PRO A 40 15.26 -18.29 -7.24
C PRO A 40 14.42 -19.46 -6.66
N PHE A 41 13.63 -20.13 -7.49
CA PHE A 41 12.71 -21.20 -7.09
C PHE A 41 13.39 -22.35 -6.33
N GLU A 42 14.62 -22.72 -6.70
CA GLU A 42 15.35 -23.81 -6.03
C GLU A 42 15.72 -23.42 -4.58
N VAL A 43 16.18 -22.19 -4.38
CA VAL A 43 16.49 -21.68 -3.02
C VAL A 43 15.23 -21.62 -2.19
N TRP A 44 14.15 -21.11 -2.77
CA TRP A 44 12.85 -21.02 -2.10
C TRP A 44 12.32 -22.39 -1.69
N ALA A 45 12.34 -23.38 -2.62
CA ALA A 45 11.91 -24.74 -2.34
C ALA A 45 12.76 -25.41 -1.24
N LYS A 46 14.10 -25.19 -1.26
CA LYS A 46 15.01 -25.70 -0.23
C LYS A 46 14.69 -25.15 1.16
N LEU A 47 14.44 -23.83 1.26
CA LEU A 47 14.09 -23.17 2.53
C LEU A 47 12.75 -23.68 3.06
N ASN A 48 11.73 -23.73 2.22
CA ASN A 48 10.42 -24.29 2.60
C ASN A 48 10.54 -25.76 3.04
N GLY A 49 11.26 -26.59 2.28
CA GLY A 49 11.47 -27.99 2.64
C GLY A 49 12.27 -28.14 3.95
N ALA A 50 13.18 -27.22 4.27
CA ALA A 50 13.89 -27.25 5.56
C ALA A 50 12.94 -26.94 6.73
N PHE A 51 12.08 -25.94 6.58
CA PHE A 51 11.07 -25.60 7.59
C PHE A 51 10.12 -26.78 7.86
N TRP A 52 9.52 -27.36 6.81
CA TRP A 52 8.52 -28.43 6.98
C TRP A 52 9.10 -29.77 7.43
N ARG A 53 10.40 -29.98 7.31
CA ARG A 53 11.03 -31.20 7.86
C ARG A 53 11.14 -31.20 9.40
N ARG A 54 11.19 -30.03 10.02
CA ARG A 54 11.27 -29.86 11.48
C ARG A 54 10.48 -28.63 11.90
N PRO A 55 9.15 -28.68 11.78
CA PRO A 55 8.33 -27.54 12.17
C PRO A 55 8.43 -27.35 13.68
N ASP A 56 8.54 -26.09 14.08
CA ASP A 56 8.32 -25.72 15.47
C ASP A 56 6.82 -25.79 15.75
N LEU A 57 6.42 -26.60 16.72
CA LEU A 57 5.01 -26.79 17.06
C LEU A 57 4.36 -25.50 17.56
N GLU A 58 5.12 -24.61 18.21
CA GLU A 58 4.61 -23.31 18.63
C GLU A 58 4.26 -22.43 17.41
N GLN A 59 5.02 -22.52 16.33
CA GLN A 59 4.73 -21.79 15.08
C GLN A 59 3.51 -22.32 14.32
N LEU A 60 3.04 -23.53 14.65
CA LEU A 60 1.82 -24.13 14.07
C LEU A 60 0.55 -23.76 14.86
N CYS A 61 0.70 -23.12 16.03
CA CYS A 61 -0.40 -22.61 16.83
C CYS A 61 -0.79 -21.19 16.40
N TYR A 62 -1.81 -20.63 17.06
CA TYR A 62 -2.16 -19.21 16.91
C TYR A 62 -1.00 -18.35 17.40
N GLY A 63 -0.44 -17.56 16.47
CA GLY A 63 0.64 -16.62 16.76
C GLY A 63 0.14 -15.20 17.11
N ASP A 64 1.09 -14.29 17.23
CA ASP A 64 0.80 -12.86 17.38
C ASP A 64 0.01 -12.34 16.16
N PRO A 65 -1.13 -11.66 16.35
CA PRO A 65 -1.91 -11.07 15.24
C PRO A 65 -1.11 -10.12 14.36
N ALA A 66 -0.07 -9.47 14.88
CA ALA A 66 0.85 -8.64 14.12
C ALA A 66 1.84 -9.43 13.24
N GLY A 67 1.88 -10.76 13.37
CA GLY A 67 2.77 -11.65 12.64
C GLY A 67 3.98 -12.10 13.46
N ASP A 68 4.78 -12.99 12.88
CA ASP A 68 5.94 -13.59 13.51
C ASP A 68 6.92 -12.55 14.05
N ALA A 69 7.22 -12.62 15.37
CA ALA A 69 8.03 -11.61 16.06
C ALA A 69 9.48 -11.55 15.53
N ARG A 70 10.04 -12.68 15.11
CA ARG A 70 11.39 -12.74 14.55
C ARG A 70 11.43 -12.07 13.16
N LEU A 71 10.43 -12.32 12.33
CA LEU A 71 10.31 -11.67 11.03
C LEU A 71 10.15 -10.16 11.18
N ARG A 72 9.28 -9.70 12.09
CA ARG A 72 9.10 -8.27 12.40
C ARG A 72 10.40 -7.63 12.86
N GLY A 73 11.17 -8.30 13.73
CA GLY A 73 12.48 -7.83 14.17
C GLY A 73 13.49 -7.70 13.05
N LEU A 74 13.53 -8.67 12.13
CA LEU A 74 14.42 -8.64 10.95
C LEU A 74 14.03 -7.52 9.99
N ILE A 75 12.73 -7.31 9.75
CA ILE A 75 12.24 -6.20 8.91
C ILE A 75 12.62 -4.85 9.53
N ALA A 76 12.38 -4.65 10.83
CA ALA A 76 12.75 -3.42 11.50
C ALA A 76 14.26 -3.15 11.43
N ALA A 77 15.11 -4.17 11.60
CA ALA A 77 16.55 -4.06 11.44
C ALA A 77 16.96 -3.69 10.01
N TYR A 78 16.33 -4.33 9.02
CA TYR A 78 16.54 -4.02 7.60
C TYR A 78 16.15 -2.58 7.27
N LEU A 79 14.98 -2.10 7.68
CA LEU A 79 14.52 -0.73 7.44
C LEU A 79 15.44 0.30 8.07
N ARG A 80 15.95 0.04 9.28
CA ARG A 80 16.94 0.92 9.92
C ARG A 80 18.26 1.00 9.14
N SER A 81 18.77 -0.16 8.68
CA SER A 81 20.08 -0.21 8.02
C SER A 81 20.03 0.25 6.56
N SER A 82 18.97 -0.08 5.82
CA SER A 82 18.86 0.21 4.39
C SER A 82 18.20 1.55 4.08
N ARG A 83 17.28 2.00 4.97
CA ARG A 83 16.47 3.20 4.73
C ARG A 83 16.64 4.29 5.78
N GLY A 84 17.41 4.05 6.84
CA GLY A 84 17.56 5.00 7.95
C GLY A 84 16.27 5.22 8.76
N MET A 85 15.26 4.39 8.58
CA MET A 85 13.98 4.52 9.29
C MET A 85 14.13 4.17 10.76
N GLN A 86 13.69 5.06 11.63
CA GLN A 86 13.66 4.83 13.08
C GLN A 86 12.37 4.07 13.43
N CYS A 87 12.44 2.74 13.40
CA CYS A 87 11.30 1.90 13.74
C CYS A 87 11.71 0.70 14.61
N THR A 88 10.73 0.16 15.36
CA THR A 88 10.88 -1.04 16.20
C THR A 88 9.99 -2.16 15.68
N ALA A 89 10.21 -3.40 16.16
CA ALA A 89 9.41 -4.56 15.75
C ALA A 89 7.92 -4.42 16.07
N GLU A 90 7.58 -3.67 17.14
CA GLU A 90 6.20 -3.40 17.56
C GLU A 90 5.43 -2.52 16.57
N GLN A 91 6.15 -1.76 15.75
CA GLN A 91 5.57 -0.93 14.70
C GLN A 91 5.42 -1.66 13.36
N ILE A 92 5.83 -2.94 13.29
CA ILE A 92 5.71 -3.76 12.09
C ILE A 92 4.52 -4.70 12.23
N VAL A 93 3.67 -4.70 11.21
CA VAL A 93 2.55 -5.65 11.07
C VAL A 93 2.72 -6.43 9.77
N ILE A 94 2.69 -7.75 9.84
CA ILE A 94 2.77 -8.63 8.67
C ILE A 94 1.36 -8.84 8.12
N THR A 95 1.19 -8.59 6.84
CA THR A 95 -0.08 -8.76 6.14
C THR A 95 0.06 -9.74 4.97
N SER A 96 -1.06 -10.21 4.43
CA SER A 96 -1.08 -11.09 3.25
C SER A 96 -0.76 -10.38 1.93
N GLY A 97 -0.40 -9.10 2.00
CA GLY A 97 -0.04 -8.26 0.86
C GLY A 97 -0.48 -6.82 1.06
N ALA A 98 -0.03 -5.93 0.16
CA ALA A 98 -0.28 -4.49 0.24
C ALA A 98 -1.79 -4.15 0.33
N GLN A 99 -2.65 -4.86 -0.41
CA GLN A 99 -4.09 -4.59 -0.38
C GLN A 99 -4.73 -4.82 1.00
N GLN A 100 -4.26 -5.83 1.76
CA GLN A 100 -4.72 -6.02 3.14
C GLN A 100 -4.22 -4.88 4.03
N ALA A 101 -2.96 -4.47 3.89
CA ALA A 101 -2.41 -3.35 4.65
C ALA A 101 -3.19 -2.05 4.39
N ILE A 102 -3.44 -1.71 3.12
CA ILE A 102 -4.22 -0.54 2.73
C ILE A 102 -5.64 -0.60 3.31
N SER A 103 -6.29 -1.77 3.24
CA SER A 103 -7.65 -1.95 3.79
C SER A 103 -7.69 -1.78 5.31
N LEU A 104 -6.67 -2.28 6.03
CA LEU A 104 -6.55 -2.08 7.47
C LEU A 104 -6.33 -0.59 7.81
N CYS A 105 -5.44 0.09 7.09
CA CYS A 105 -5.23 1.53 7.25
C CYS A 105 -6.51 2.31 6.98
N ALA A 106 -7.25 1.97 5.91
CA ALA A 106 -8.52 2.62 5.60
C ALA A 106 -9.54 2.47 6.75
N GLN A 107 -9.67 1.26 7.32
CA GLN A 107 -10.59 1.01 8.43
C GLN A 107 -10.20 1.72 9.74
N LEU A 108 -8.90 1.92 9.97
CA LEU A 108 -8.40 2.52 11.21
C LEU A 108 -8.32 4.05 11.15
N LEU A 109 -8.00 4.61 9.99
CA LEU A 109 -7.62 6.02 9.85
C LEU A 109 -8.69 6.88 9.17
N VAL A 110 -9.73 6.26 8.59
CA VAL A 110 -10.75 6.97 7.81
C VAL A 110 -12.13 6.74 8.41
N ALA A 111 -12.82 7.83 8.74
CA ALA A 111 -14.24 7.80 9.06
C ALA A 111 -15.09 8.04 7.79
N PRO A 112 -16.35 7.54 7.74
CA PRO A 112 -17.25 7.85 6.65
C PRO A 112 -17.42 9.36 6.44
N GLY A 113 -17.15 9.84 5.22
CA GLY A 113 -17.19 11.25 4.85
C GLY A 113 -15.84 11.99 4.92
N ASP A 114 -14.79 11.38 5.49
CA ASP A 114 -13.46 11.98 5.46
C ASP A 114 -12.91 12.06 4.02
N GLY A 115 -12.25 13.16 3.69
CA GLY A 115 -11.53 13.32 2.43
C GLY A 115 -10.24 12.50 2.43
N VAL A 116 -10.01 11.75 1.35
CA VAL A 116 -8.77 11.01 1.10
C VAL A 116 -8.22 11.41 -0.26
N ALA A 117 -7.02 11.99 -0.27
CA ALA A 117 -6.29 12.30 -1.49
C ALA A 117 -5.59 11.05 -2.03
N VAL A 118 -5.78 10.78 -3.31
CA VAL A 118 -5.11 9.72 -4.06
C VAL A 118 -4.49 10.32 -5.32
N GLU A 119 -3.35 9.79 -5.73
CA GLU A 119 -2.71 10.20 -6.98
C GLU A 119 -3.63 9.93 -8.18
N ASN A 120 -3.65 10.86 -9.16
CA ASN A 120 -4.41 10.73 -10.39
C ASN A 120 -3.55 11.12 -11.62
N PRO A 121 -3.14 10.13 -12.44
CA PRO A 121 -3.42 8.69 -12.30
C PRO A 121 -2.70 8.05 -11.10
N GLY A 122 -3.26 6.96 -10.55
CA GLY A 122 -2.73 6.28 -9.38
C GLY A 122 -3.22 4.85 -9.22
N TYR A 123 -2.85 4.18 -8.13
CA TYR A 123 -3.23 2.81 -7.84
C TYR A 123 -4.71 2.72 -7.43
N ARG A 124 -5.54 2.29 -8.38
CA ARG A 124 -7.01 2.28 -8.23
C ARG A 124 -7.51 1.42 -7.07
N ALA A 125 -6.82 0.29 -6.79
CA ALA A 125 -7.26 -0.61 -5.73
C ALA A 125 -7.11 0.01 -4.31
N ALA A 126 -6.17 0.94 -4.12
CA ALA A 126 -6.10 1.75 -2.89
C ALA A 126 -7.34 2.66 -2.77
N GLY A 127 -7.70 3.38 -3.83
CA GLY A 127 -8.91 4.19 -3.85
C GLY A 127 -10.17 3.38 -3.52
N HIS A 128 -10.29 2.16 -4.05
CA HIS A 128 -11.40 1.27 -3.71
C HIS A 128 -11.45 0.92 -2.23
N ALA A 129 -10.31 0.65 -1.59
CA ALA A 129 -10.27 0.36 -0.16
C ALA A 129 -10.76 1.54 0.68
N PHE A 130 -10.34 2.76 0.35
CA PHE A 130 -10.79 3.97 1.02
C PHE A 130 -12.28 4.26 0.76
N ALA A 131 -12.74 4.09 -0.47
CA ALA A 131 -14.16 4.25 -0.81
C ALA A 131 -15.05 3.26 -0.03
N LEU A 132 -14.59 2.01 0.15
CA LEU A 132 -15.28 1.00 0.97
C LEU A 132 -15.38 1.43 2.44
N ALA A 133 -14.34 2.07 2.99
CA ALA A 133 -14.37 2.64 4.33
C ALA A 133 -15.31 3.87 4.43
N GLY A 134 -15.81 4.37 3.31
CA GLY A 134 -16.73 5.50 3.24
C GLY A 134 -16.07 6.86 2.98
N ALA A 135 -14.80 6.87 2.55
CA ALA A 135 -14.09 8.09 2.20
C ALA A 135 -14.70 8.84 1.01
N CYS A 136 -14.54 10.16 1.03
CA CYS A 136 -14.67 11.01 -0.15
C CYS A 136 -13.31 11.07 -0.85
N LEU A 137 -13.19 10.44 -2.04
CA LEU A 137 -11.93 10.40 -2.77
C LEU A 137 -11.68 11.70 -3.55
N HIS A 138 -10.47 12.25 -3.37
CA HIS A 138 -9.96 13.38 -4.14
C HIS A 138 -8.80 12.91 -5.02
N GLY A 139 -9.02 12.87 -6.33
CA GLY A 139 -7.94 12.60 -7.29
C GLY A 139 -7.04 13.80 -7.45
N VAL A 140 -5.82 13.74 -6.92
CA VAL A 140 -4.84 14.84 -7.00
C VAL A 140 -3.89 14.58 -8.16
N PRO A 141 -3.67 15.56 -9.08
CA PRO A 141 -2.76 15.39 -10.19
C PRO A 141 -1.33 15.06 -9.76
N VAL A 142 -0.61 14.38 -10.65
CA VAL A 142 0.81 14.06 -10.50
C VAL A 142 1.57 14.78 -11.60
N ASP A 143 2.61 15.51 -11.23
CA ASP A 143 3.55 16.15 -12.14
C ASP A 143 4.93 15.45 -12.12
N GLU A 144 5.95 16.10 -12.68
CA GLU A 144 7.32 15.55 -12.76
C GLU A 144 8.00 15.42 -11.39
N GLU A 145 7.43 16.02 -10.33
CA GLU A 145 7.94 15.95 -8.96
C GLU A 145 7.11 15.08 -8.02
N GLY A 146 6.01 14.50 -8.49
CA GLY A 146 5.07 13.66 -7.71
C GLY A 146 3.70 14.30 -7.55
N ILE A 147 2.96 13.91 -6.48
CA ILE A 147 1.62 14.46 -6.20
C ILE A 147 1.65 15.99 -6.07
N ASP A 148 0.70 16.69 -6.67
CA ASP A 148 0.60 18.16 -6.59
C ASP A 148 0.15 18.61 -5.19
N CYS A 149 1.11 19.03 -4.37
CA CYS A 149 0.83 19.54 -3.03
C CYS A 149 0.09 20.89 -3.04
N GLY A 150 0.15 21.67 -4.12
CA GLY A 150 -0.65 22.88 -4.29
C GLY A 150 -2.14 22.56 -4.32
N VAL A 151 -2.54 21.58 -5.11
CA VAL A 151 -3.91 21.08 -5.16
C VAL A 151 -4.30 20.43 -3.83
N LEU A 152 -3.44 19.56 -3.26
CA LEU A 152 -3.68 18.92 -1.96
C LEU A 152 -3.99 19.96 -0.86
N ASN A 153 -3.28 21.06 -0.84
CA ASN A 153 -3.47 22.14 0.13
C ASN A 153 -4.82 22.86 0.03
N THR A 154 -5.54 22.72 -1.08
CA THR A 154 -6.90 23.29 -1.24
C THR A 154 -7.99 22.40 -0.66
N LEU A 155 -7.70 21.15 -0.33
CA LEU A 155 -8.66 20.17 0.16
C LEU A 155 -8.81 20.28 1.69
N ALA A 156 -9.77 21.05 2.13
CA ALA A 156 -9.96 21.36 3.55
C ALA A 156 -10.45 20.15 4.39
N ASP A 157 -11.13 19.20 3.78
CA ASP A 157 -11.69 18.00 4.40
C ASP A 157 -10.73 16.79 4.35
N CYS A 158 -9.57 16.94 3.70
CA CYS A 158 -8.64 15.85 3.48
C CYS A 158 -7.91 15.46 4.77
N ARG A 159 -8.05 14.17 5.15
CA ARG A 159 -7.47 13.56 6.36
C ARG A 159 -6.33 12.62 6.09
N LEU A 160 -6.21 12.15 4.84
CA LEU A 160 -5.21 11.17 4.45
C LEU A 160 -4.76 11.41 3.01
N ALA A 161 -3.46 11.29 2.77
CA ALA A 161 -2.88 11.24 1.42
C ALA A 161 -2.23 9.85 1.20
N TYR A 162 -2.59 9.20 0.10
CA TYR A 162 -1.98 7.96 -0.35
C TYR A 162 -1.08 8.25 -1.55
N VAL A 163 0.20 7.88 -1.47
CA VAL A 163 1.22 8.19 -2.46
C VAL A 163 2.15 7.01 -2.74
N THR A 164 2.75 6.97 -3.94
CA THR A 164 3.75 6.00 -4.38
C THR A 164 5.08 6.71 -4.72
N PRO A 165 5.82 7.22 -3.70
CA PRO A 165 6.85 8.24 -3.91
C PRO A 165 8.16 7.73 -4.48
N SER A 166 8.46 6.41 -4.38
CA SER A 166 9.69 5.82 -4.94
C SER A 166 9.64 5.66 -6.44
N HIS A 167 8.50 5.17 -6.95
CA HIS A 167 8.12 5.11 -8.35
C HIS A 167 6.61 5.29 -8.44
N GLN A 168 6.17 6.45 -8.85
CA GLN A 168 4.76 6.76 -8.96
C GLN A 168 4.03 5.79 -9.89
N TYR A 169 3.00 5.15 -9.39
CA TYR A 169 2.20 4.23 -10.20
C TYR A 169 1.07 4.98 -10.91
N PRO A 170 0.96 4.90 -12.26
CA PRO A 170 1.75 4.07 -13.18
C PRO A 170 2.84 4.86 -13.95
N LEU A 171 3.13 6.12 -13.62
CA LEU A 171 3.95 7.01 -14.44
C LEU A 171 5.46 6.81 -14.26
N GLY A 172 5.89 6.17 -13.16
CA GLY A 172 7.30 5.94 -12.84
C GLY A 172 8.05 7.17 -12.36
N VAL A 173 7.37 8.27 -12.06
CA VAL A 173 7.98 9.49 -11.52
C VAL A 173 8.51 9.22 -10.11
N VAL A 174 9.70 9.72 -9.82
CA VAL A 174 10.27 9.71 -8.45
C VAL A 174 9.94 11.04 -7.78
N MET A 175 9.28 10.98 -6.62
CA MET A 175 8.92 12.18 -5.88
C MET A 175 10.16 12.92 -5.42
N SER A 176 10.26 14.21 -5.76
CA SER A 176 11.38 15.06 -5.38
C SER A 176 11.45 15.27 -3.87
N LEU A 177 12.65 15.58 -3.36
CA LEU A 177 12.82 15.90 -1.93
C LEU A 177 11.98 17.11 -1.53
N ALA A 178 11.89 18.14 -2.39
CA ALA A 178 11.07 19.31 -2.13
C ALA A 178 9.61 18.92 -1.93
N ARG A 179 9.06 18.09 -2.84
CA ARG A 179 7.68 17.62 -2.77
C ARG A 179 7.40 16.74 -1.55
N ARG A 180 8.37 15.91 -1.14
CA ARG A 180 8.28 15.13 0.12
C ARG A 180 8.17 16.04 1.33
N LEU A 181 8.97 17.11 1.39
CA LEU A 181 8.92 18.09 2.47
C LEU A 181 7.60 18.88 2.49
N GLU A 182 7.07 19.25 1.32
CA GLU A 182 5.75 19.88 1.20
C GLU A 182 4.62 18.96 1.72
N LEU A 183 4.68 17.67 1.36
CA LEU A 183 3.70 16.68 1.81
C LEU A 183 3.77 16.46 3.33
N LEU A 184 4.97 16.39 3.91
CA LEU A 184 5.15 16.32 5.35
C LEU A 184 4.63 17.57 6.06
N ALA A 185 4.91 18.76 5.52
CA ALA A 185 4.39 20.02 6.05
C ALA A 185 2.86 20.10 5.97
N TRP A 186 2.25 19.53 4.92
CA TRP A 186 0.80 19.37 4.83
C TRP A 186 0.27 18.52 5.99
N ALA A 187 0.86 17.34 6.21
CA ALA A 187 0.43 16.42 7.25
C ALA A 187 0.58 17.06 8.66
N GLU A 188 1.71 17.72 8.91
CA GLU A 188 1.96 18.41 10.19
C GLU A 188 0.93 19.52 10.45
N ARG A 189 0.63 20.34 9.44
CA ARG A 189 -0.32 21.45 9.56
C ARG A 189 -1.77 21.00 9.75
N THR A 190 -2.17 19.91 9.07
CA THR A 190 -3.56 19.45 9.06
C THR A 190 -3.84 18.36 10.11
N GLY A 191 -2.80 17.75 10.68
CA GLY A 191 -2.90 16.50 11.45
C GLY A 191 -3.30 15.31 10.59
N GLY A 192 -3.08 15.39 9.28
CA GLY A 192 -3.40 14.35 8.31
C GLY A 192 -2.39 13.20 8.31
N TRP A 193 -2.80 12.07 7.78
CA TRP A 193 -1.96 10.89 7.60
C TRP A 193 -1.38 10.83 6.19
N ILE A 194 -0.18 10.28 6.07
CA ILE A 194 0.44 9.90 4.79
C ILE A 194 0.62 8.40 4.78
N ILE A 195 0.12 7.74 3.74
CA ILE A 195 0.43 6.34 3.44
C ILE A 195 1.36 6.33 2.24
N GLU A 196 2.59 5.89 2.46
CA GLU A 196 3.56 5.60 1.40
C GLU A 196 3.44 4.14 1.00
N ASP A 197 3.10 3.87 -0.26
CA ASP A 197 3.17 2.52 -0.85
C ASP A 197 4.47 2.40 -1.64
N ASP A 198 5.43 1.68 -1.05
CA ASP A 198 6.79 1.50 -1.58
C ASP A 198 6.93 0.09 -2.16
N TYR A 199 6.22 -0.18 -3.24
CA TYR A 199 6.07 -1.51 -3.83
C TYR A 199 7.34 -2.02 -4.55
N ASP A 200 8.28 -1.14 -4.92
CA ASP A 200 9.49 -1.48 -5.68
C ASP A 200 10.72 -0.65 -5.32
N GLY A 201 10.73 0.02 -4.19
CA GLY A 201 11.79 0.93 -3.76
C GLY A 201 13.17 0.29 -3.58
N GLU A 202 13.26 -1.05 -3.67
CA GLU A 202 14.54 -1.78 -3.72
C GLU A 202 15.19 -1.71 -5.13
N TYR A 203 14.41 -1.43 -6.17
CA TYR A 203 14.87 -1.35 -7.56
C TYR A 203 15.16 0.11 -7.93
N ARG A 204 16.32 0.60 -7.46
CA ARG A 204 16.82 1.93 -7.85
C ARG A 204 17.88 1.75 -8.92
N TYR A 205 17.62 2.32 -10.08
CA TYR A 205 18.56 2.36 -11.21
C TYR A 205 19.26 3.71 -11.27
#